data_bd72267392d267304cf0cbaabe943139
#
_entry.id   bd72267392d267304cf0cbaabe943139
#
_cell.length_a   1.000
_cell.length_b   1.000
_cell.length_c   1.000
_cell.angle_alpha   90.00
_cell.angle_beta   90.00
_cell.angle_gamma   90.00
#
_symmetry.space_group_name_H-M   'P 1'
#
loop_
_entity.id
_entity.type
_entity.pdbx_description
1 polymer ?
#
loop_
_entity_poly.entity_id
_entity_poly.type
_entity_poly.pdbx_seq_one_letter_code
_entity_poly.pdbx_strand_id
1 'polypeptide(L)'
;MKKKKPSKISRGTIISVSVVAGVIILIGVVTLNSFSPVNSDNLVFAPSSNVFLKAVSSSNGNYHYQHAKGGKTTGSAEGISPSISVSQDNLIQLHLINEDRNQPNNPSKHNLNIDEFNVHTKDLGYFQSESITFVADKLGTFDYYCSIHPDMKGTITVSE
;
A
#
# COMPACT_ATOMS: atom_id res chain seq x y z
N MET A 1 56.49 29.73 -9.67
CA MET A 1 55.21 29.03 -9.46
C MET A 1 55.32 28.15 -8.23
N LYS A 2 54.59 28.46 -7.12
CA LYS A 2 54.58 27.64 -5.90
C LYS A 2 53.59 26.50 -6.06
N LYS A 3 54.03 25.23 -6.10
CA LYS A 3 53.19 24.05 -6.09
C LYS A 3 52.49 23.93 -4.74
N LYS A 4 51.16 24.00 -4.72
CA LYS A 4 50.31 23.78 -3.54
C LYS A 4 50.42 22.28 -3.15
N LYS A 5 50.92 21.98 -1.93
CA LYS A 5 50.93 20.63 -1.37
C LYS A 5 49.50 20.12 -1.18
N PRO A 6 49.17 18.86 -1.55
CA PRO A 6 47.88 18.28 -1.28
C PRO A 6 47.64 18.20 0.24
N SER A 7 46.47 18.67 0.70
CA SER A 7 46.08 18.54 2.10
C SER A 7 45.83 17.09 2.47
N LYS A 8 46.49 16.60 3.51
CA LYS A 8 46.20 15.26 4.08
C LYS A 8 44.83 15.27 4.74
N ILE A 9 43.88 14.48 4.21
CA ILE A 9 42.57 14.27 4.83
C ILE A 9 42.78 13.58 6.18
N SER A 10 42.21 14.11 7.26
CA SER A 10 42.34 13.54 8.59
C SER A 10 41.57 12.21 8.70
N ARG A 11 42.05 11.26 9.52
CA ARG A 11 41.36 9.99 9.76
C ARG A 11 39.94 10.20 10.30
N GLY A 12 39.71 11.20 11.11
CA GLY A 12 38.38 11.58 11.62
C GLY A 12 37.42 12.03 10.52
N THR A 13 37.92 12.77 9.51
CA THR A 13 37.11 13.20 8.37
C THR A 13 36.72 12.00 7.48
N ILE A 14 37.60 11.03 7.30
CA ILE A 14 37.29 9.81 6.52
C ILE A 14 36.21 8.97 7.24
N ILE A 15 36.33 8.79 8.56
CA ILE A 15 35.35 8.03 9.34
C ILE A 15 33.98 8.71 9.32
N SER A 16 33.88 10.02 9.51
CA SER A 16 32.61 10.72 9.47
C SER A 16 31.93 10.69 8.09
N VAL A 17 32.68 10.82 7.02
CA VAL A 17 32.15 10.72 5.65
C VAL A 17 31.65 9.30 5.36
N SER A 18 32.36 8.27 5.82
CA SER A 18 31.94 6.86 5.63
C SER A 18 30.66 6.54 6.41
N VAL A 19 30.50 7.05 7.63
CA VAL A 19 29.27 6.87 8.42
C VAL A 19 28.09 7.55 7.76
N VAL A 20 28.23 8.80 7.29
CA VAL A 20 27.16 9.53 6.60
C VAL A 20 26.77 8.82 5.31
N ALA A 21 27.74 8.39 4.51
CA ALA A 21 27.47 7.63 3.29
C ALA A 21 26.74 6.30 3.58
N GLY A 22 27.13 5.57 4.63
CA GLY A 22 26.46 4.35 5.05
C GLY A 22 25.00 4.58 5.46
N VAL A 23 24.71 5.66 6.20
CA VAL A 23 23.34 6.02 6.62
C VAL A 23 22.47 6.39 5.40
N ILE A 24 23.03 7.16 4.43
CA ILE A 24 22.30 7.53 3.21
C ILE A 24 21.95 6.29 2.39
N ILE A 25 22.89 5.33 2.24
CA ILE A 25 22.66 4.09 1.53
C ILE A 25 21.58 3.26 2.23
N LEU A 26 21.62 3.12 3.56
CA LEU A 26 20.62 2.39 4.33
C LEU A 26 19.22 3.02 4.19
N ILE A 27 19.11 4.33 4.30
CA ILE A 27 17.83 5.03 4.08
C ILE A 27 17.35 4.80 2.64
N GLY A 28 18.23 4.90 1.65
CA GLY A 28 17.90 4.63 0.25
C GLY A 28 17.36 3.22 0.02
N VAL A 29 18.00 2.19 0.58
CA VAL A 29 17.53 0.80 0.46
C VAL A 29 16.18 0.58 1.14
N VAL A 30 15.97 1.13 2.34
CA VAL A 30 14.69 1.00 3.06
C VAL A 30 13.56 1.68 2.29
N THR A 31 13.79 2.88 1.74
CA THR A 31 12.75 3.59 0.96
C THR A 31 12.44 2.88 -0.35
N LEU A 32 13.43 2.35 -1.07
CA LEU A 32 13.22 1.61 -2.31
C LEU A 32 12.43 0.31 -2.06
N ASN A 33 12.72 -0.44 -1.01
CA ASN A 33 11.96 -1.64 -0.65
C ASN A 33 10.49 -1.34 -0.29
N SER A 34 10.21 -0.15 0.25
CA SER A 34 8.83 0.25 0.59
C SER A 34 7.97 0.55 -0.65
N PHE A 35 8.57 0.74 -1.82
CA PHE A 35 7.89 1.02 -3.08
C PHE A 35 7.93 -0.15 -4.07
N SER A 36 8.49 -1.29 -3.68
CA SER A 36 8.53 -2.46 -4.56
C SER A 36 7.14 -3.09 -4.67
N PRO A 37 6.62 -3.32 -5.88
CA PRO A 37 5.34 -4.00 -6.07
C PRO A 37 5.44 -5.46 -5.62
N VAL A 38 4.35 -6.00 -5.04
CA VAL A 38 4.31 -7.37 -4.50
C VAL A 38 4.29 -8.46 -5.58
N ASN A 39 3.95 -8.10 -6.81
CA ASN A 39 3.83 -9.00 -7.95
C ASN A 39 4.94 -8.83 -9.02
N SER A 40 5.98 -8.05 -8.73
CA SER A 40 7.10 -7.84 -9.65
C SER A 40 8.41 -7.69 -8.90
N ASP A 41 9.46 -8.37 -9.39
CA ASP A 41 10.82 -8.26 -8.87
C ASP A 41 11.56 -7.01 -9.41
N ASN A 42 10.96 -6.30 -10.36
CA ASN A 42 11.55 -5.12 -10.99
C ASN A 42 10.98 -3.83 -10.39
N LEU A 43 11.84 -2.83 -10.24
CA LEU A 43 11.41 -1.47 -9.92
C LEU A 43 10.64 -0.90 -11.12
N VAL A 44 9.37 -0.60 -10.92
CA VAL A 44 8.49 -0.02 -11.94
C VAL A 44 8.39 1.48 -11.70
N PHE A 45 8.86 2.27 -12.65
CA PHE A 45 8.71 3.73 -12.66
C PHE A 45 7.50 4.13 -13.52
N ALA A 46 6.32 3.64 -13.15
CA ALA A 46 5.07 4.01 -13.79
C ALA A 46 4.34 5.09 -12.98
N PRO A 47 3.43 5.86 -13.59
CA PRO A 47 2.53 6.73 -12.85
C PRO A 47 1.77 5.92 -11.80
N SER A 48 1.86 6.32 -10.53
CA SER A 48 1.17 5.59 -9.46
C SER A 48 -0.27 6.08 -9.33
N SER A 49 -1.21 5.13 -9.25
CA SER A 49 -2.59 5.39 -8.85
C SER A 49 -2.78 4.99 -7.39
N ASN A 50 -3.33 5.91 -6.59
CA ASN A 50 -3.61 5.66 -5.19
C ASN A 50 -5.07 5.24 -5.02
N VAL A 51 -5.27 4.08 -4.41
CA VAL A 51 -6.58 3.55 -4.04
C VAL A 51 -6.70 3.54 -2.52
N PHE A 52 -7.64 4.28 -1.98
CA PHE A 52 -7.89 4.36 -0.55
C PHE A 52 -9.20 3.65 -0.22
N LEU A 53 -9.12 2.59 0.57
CA LEU A 53 -10.26 1.82 1.06
C LEU A 53 -10.28 1.80 2.58
N LYS A 54 -11.48 1.73 3.13
CA LYS A 54 -11.72 1.46 4.54
C LYS A 54 -12.67 0.29 4.69
N ALA A 55 -12.41 -0.56 5.66
CA ALA A 55 -13.31 -1.62 6.09
C ALA A 55 -14.26 -1.05 7.15
N VAL A 56 -15.56 -1.27 6.96
CA VAL A 56 -16.62 -0.76 7.85
C VAL A 56 -17.76 -1.78 7.97
N SER A 57 -18.56 -1.65 9.03
CA SER A 57 -19.88 -2.29 9.13
C SER A 57 -20.99 -1.31 8.75
N SER A 58 -22.01 -1.81 8.07
CA SER A 58 -23.22 -1.07 7.79
C SER A 58 -24.22 -1.14 8.98
N SER A 59 -25.26 -0.32 8.95
CA SER A 59 -26.28 -0.27 9.99
C SER A 59 -27.01 -1.60 10.20
N ASN A 60 -27.07 -2.46 9.19
CA ASN A 60 -27.65 -3.81 9.24
C ASN A 60 -26.65 -4.90 9.66
N GLY A 61 -25.42 -4.52 10.03
CA GLY A 61 -24.38 -5.44 10.49
C GLY A 61 -23.53 -6.13 9.40
N ASN A 62 -23.77 -5.81 8.12
CA ASN A 62 -22.96 -6.36 7.03
C ASN A 62 -21.64 -5.61 6.89
N TYR A 63 -20.55 -6.32 6.66
CA TYR A 63 -19.23 -5.76 6.42
C TYR A 63 -19.03 -5.44 4.93
N HIS A 64 -18.40 -4.30 4.65
CA HIS A 64 -18.08 -3.91 3.29
C HIS A 64 -16.90 -2.93 3.26
N TYR A 65 -16.28 -2.79 2.09
CA TYR A 65 -15.29 -1.74 1.87
C TYR A 65 -15.98 -0.45 1.42
N GLN A 66 -15.36 0.68 1.74
CA GLN A 66 -15.76 1.99 1.22
C GLN A 66 -14.54 2.73 0.70
N HIS A 67 -14.72 3.57 -0.34
CA HIS A 67 -13.69 4.52 -0.72
C HIS A 67 -13.45 5.52 0.40
N ALA A 68 -12.17 5.75 0.73
CA ALA A 68 -11.76 6.80 1.63
C ALA A 68 -10.85 7.79 0.87
N LYS A 69 -11.27 9.05 0.77
CA LYS A 69 -10.43 10.13 0.23
C LYS A 69 -10.36 11.23 1.28
N GLY A 70 -9.17 11.42 1.87
CA GLY A 70 -8.95 12.46 2.89
C GLY A 70 -9.85 12.31 4.12
N GLY A 71 -10.16 11.07 4.55
CA GLY A 71 -11.04 10.77 5.68
C GLY A 71 -12.53 10.91 5.43
N LYS A 72 -12.95 11.26 4.21
CA LYS A 72 -14.37 11.33 3.82
C LYS A 72 -14.77 10.13 2.98
N THR A 73 -15.94 9.58 3.26
CA THR A 73 -16.55 8.54 2.42
C THR A 73 -17.01 9.15 1.11
N THR A 74 -16.59 8.63 -0.02
CA THR A 74 -17.06 9.07 -1.34
C THR A 74 -17.78 7.93 -2.05
N GLY A 75 -19.07 8.10 -2.30
CA GLY A 75 -19.80 7.46 -3.39
C GLY A 75 -20.14 5.97 -3.29
N SER A 76 -19.87 5.27 -2.20
CA SER A 76 -20.35 3.89 -2.06
C SER A 76 -21.73 3.88 -1.41
N ALA A 77 -22.69 3.13 -2.00
CA ALA A 77 -23.95 2.83 -1.33
C ALA A 77 -23.67 2.04 -0.05
N GLU A 78 -24.47 2.27 0.99
CA GLU A 78 -24.30 1.57 2.26
C GLU A 78 -24.42 0.05 2.05
N GLY A 79 -23.42 -0.69 2.52
CA GLY A 79 -23.38 -2.15 2.45
C GLY A 79 -22.84 -2.74 1.14
N ILE A 80 -22.40 -1.91 0.19
CA ILE A 80 -21.84 -2.38 -1.10
C ILE A 80 -20.38 -1.93 -1.23
N SER A 81 -19.49 -2.88 -1.44
CA SER A 81 -18.08 -2.57 -1.73
C SER A 81 -17.94 -1.93 -3.13
N PRO A 82 -17.08 -0.92 -3.30
CA PRO A 82 -16.95 -0.19 -4.56
C PRO A 82 -16.30 -1.04 -5.67
N SER A 83 -16.61 -0.70 -6.92
CA SER A 83 -15.81 -1.12 -8.07
C SER A 83 -14.65 -0.15 -8.26
N ILE A 84 -13.44 -0.69 -8.42
CA ILE A 84 -12.20 0.06 -8.65
C ILE A 84 -11.86 -0.05 -10.13
N SER A 85 -11.51 1.06 -10.79
CA SER A 85 -11.05 1.06 -12.18
C SER A 85 -9.64 1.60 -12.25
N VAL A 86 -8.74 0.87 -12.90
CA VAL A 86 -7.33 1.23 -13.09
C VAL A 86 -6.89 0.91 -14.52
N SER A 87 -5.83 1.57 -15.00
CA SER A 87 -5.27 1.27 -16.31
C SER A 87 -4.21 0.17 -16.21
N GLN A 88 -4.07 -0.59 -17.31
CA GLN A 88 -3.06 -1.63 -17.44
C GLN A 88 -1.65 -1.04 -17.24
N ASP A 89 -0.76 -1.87 -16.70
CA ASP A 89 0.64 -1.56 -16.40
C ASP A 89 0.86 -0.39 -15.43
N ASN A 90 -0.21 0.14 -14.82
CA ASN A 90 -0.07 1.14 -13.78
C ASN A 90 0.43 0.52 -12.48
N LEU A 91 1.30 1.28 -11.80
CA LEU A 91 1.69 1.00 -10.43
C LEU A 91 0.56 1.46 -9.49
N ILE A 92 -0.06 0.54 -8.80
CA ILE A 92 -1.16 0.80 -7.88
C ILE A 92 -0.63 0.79 -6.45
N GLN A 93 -0.90 1.85 -5.70
CA GLN A 93 -0.68 1.89 -4.26
C GLN A 93 -2.05 1.80 -3.56
N LEU A 94 -2.33 0.64 -2.98
CA LEU A 94 -3.56 0.36 -2.26
C LEU A 94 -3.34 0.62 -0.77
N HIS A 95 -4.20 1.46 -0.19
CA HIS A 95 -4.22 1.77 1.23
C HIS A 95 -5.51 1.22 1.83
N LEU A 96 -5.38 0.34 2.82
CA LEU A 96 -6.49 -0.18 3.59
C LEU A 96 -6.39 0.30 5.03
N ILE A 97 -7.50 0.80 5.58
CA ILE A 97 -7.67 1.06 7.01
C ILE A 97 -8.91 0.33 7.53
N ASN A 98 -8.83 -0.27 8.70
CA ASN A 98 -9.98 -0.83 9.37
C ASN A 98 -10.63 0.23 10.27
N GLU A 99 -11.79 0.78 9.87
CA GLU A 99 -12.61 1.70 10.66
C GLU A 99 -13.81 1.01 11.34
N ASP A 100 -13.96 -0.32 11.17
CA ASP A 100 -14.99 -1.08 11.86
C ASP A 100 -14.65 -1.19 13.36
N ARG A 101 -15.61 -0.81 14.21
CA ARG A 101 -15.42 -0.72 15.65
C ARG A 101 -15.45 -2.08 16.32
N ASN A 102 -14.55 -2.29 17.29
CA ASN A 102 -14.61 -3.47 18.14
C ASN A 102 -15.95 -3.59 18.85
N GLN A 103 -16.52 -4.78 18.83
CA GLN A 103 -17.65 -5.16 19.67
C GLN A 103 -17.13 -5.76 21.00
N PRO A 104 -17.87 -5.70 22.11
CA PRO A 104 -17.38 -6.11 23.44
C PRO A 104 -16.79 -7.52 23.51
N ASN A 105 -17.29 -8.46 22.71
CA ASN A 105 -16.82 -9.86 22.67
C ASN A 105 -16.30 -10.28 21.28
N ASN A 106 -16.19 -9.36 20.34
CA ASN A 106 -15.76 -9.63 18.97
C ASN A 106 -14.88 -8.49 18.48
N PRO A 107 -13.55 -8.60 18.63
CA PRO A 107 -12.63 -7.61 18.11
C PRO A 107 -12.69 -7.59 16.59
N SER A 108 -12.86 -6.41 16.03
CA SER A 108 -12.90 -6.20 14.57
C SER A 108 -11.58 -6.64 13.94
N LYS A 109 -11.67 -7.42 12.87
CA LYS A 109 -10.53 -7.80 12.03
C LYS A 109 -10.95 -7.86 10.58
N HIS A 110 -10.21 -7.18 9.72
CA HIS A 110 -10.42 -7.20 8.28
C HIS A 110 -9.08 -7.25 7.54
N ASN A 111 -9.07 -7.91 6.39
CA ASN A 111 -7.97 -7.88 5.45
C ASN A 111 -8.50 -7.61 4.04
N LEU A 112 -7.61 -7.46 3.06
CA LEU A 112 -7.95 -7.35 1.65
C LEU A 112 -7.00 -8.21 0.83
N ASN A 113 -7.57 -9.01 -0.04
CA ASN A 113 -6.85 -9.90 -0.94
C ASN A 113 -7.29 -9.63 -2.38
N ILE A 114 -6.34 -9.67 -3.31
CA ILE A 114 -6.55 -9.71 -4.77
C ILE A 114 -5.59 -10.77 -5.29
N ASP A 115 -6.07 -12.01 -5.40
CA ASP A 115 -5.21 -13.16 -5.69
C ASP A 115 -4.49 -13.02 -7.03
N GLU A 116 -5.15 -12.43 -8.02
CA GLU A 116 -4.62 -12.25 -9.36
C GLU A 116 -3.34 -11.42 -9.42
N PHE A 117 -3.17 -10.48 -8.48
CA PHE A 117 -2.00 -9.61 -8.35
C PHE A 117 -1.14 -9.93 -7.13
N ASN A 118 -1.36 -11.09 -6.49
CA ASN A 118 -0.64 -11.50 -5.27
C ASN A 118 -0.69 -10.43 -4.15
N VAL A 119 -1.82 -9.72 -4.04
CA VAL A 119 -2.05 -8.71 -3.00
C VAL A 119 -2.73 -9.36 -1.82
N HIS A 120 -2.07 -9.34 -0.66
CA HIS A 120 -2.58 -9.89 0.59
C HIS A 120 -2.16 -8.98 1.75
N THR A 121 -3.12 -8.27 2.35
CA THR A 121 -2.85 -7.50 3.56
C THR A 121 -2.87 -8.42 4.78
N LYS A 122 -2.27 -7.95 5.87
CA LYS A 122 -2.45 -8.56 7.19
C LYS A 122 -3.88 -8.40 7.68
N ASP A 123 -4.24 -9.18 8.70
CA ASP A 123 -5.47 -8.96 9.46
C ASP A 123 -5.34 -7.67 10.28
N LEU A 124 -6.05 -6.64 9.87
CA LEU A 124 -6.02 -5.32 10.50
C LEU A 124 -7.09 -5.24 11.58
N GLY A 125 -6.67 -4.98 12.82
CA GLY A 125 -7.57 -4.62 13.91
C GLY A 125 -8.11 -3.19 13.77
N TYR A 126 -9.01 -2.79 14.67
CA TYR A 126 -9.61 -1.46 14.67
C TYR A 126 -8.54 -0.34 14.62
N PHE A 127 -8.68 0.60 13.70
CA PHE A 127 -7.77 1.71 13.40
C PHE A 127 -6.36 1.31 12.91
N GLN A 128 -6.14 0.04 12.58
CA GLN A 128 -4.91 -0.37 11.91
C GLN A 128 -5.04 -0.17 10.40
N SER A 129 -3.91 0.13 9.77
CA SER A 129 -3.82 0.34 8.32
C SER A 129 -2.59 -0.35 7.74
N GLU A 130 -2.66 -0.66 6.46
CA GLU A 130 -1.55 -1.17 5.66
C GLU A 130 -1.61 -0.59 4.25
N SER A 131 -0.44 -0.49 3.62
CA SER A 131 -0.31 -0.07 2.23
C SER A 131 0.49 -1.12 1.47
N ILE A 132 -0.05 -1.55 0.34
CA ILE A 132 0.60 -2.49 -0.57
C ILE A 132 0.69 -1.87 -1.95
N THR A 133 1.80 -2.10 -2.63
CA THR A 133 2.03 -1.63 -3.99
C THR A 133 2.10 -2.82 -4.94
N PHE A 134 1.38 -2.77 -6.06
CA PHE A 134 1.38 -3.81 -7.09
C PHE A 134 1.23 -3.20 -8.49
N VAL A 135 1.56 -3.96 -9.52
CA VAL A 135 1.37 -3.59 -10.93
C VAL A 135 0.09 -4.24 -11.44
N ALA A 136 -0.79 -3.48 -12.07
CA ALA A 136 -2.00 -3.99 -12.71
C ALA A 136 -1.66 -4.53 -14.11
N ASP A 137 -0.92 -5.65 -14.18
CA ASP A 137 -0.32 -6.21 -15.40
C ASP A 137 -1.26 -7.07 -16.24
N LYS A 138 -2.48 -7.37 -15.74
CA LYS A 138 -3.46 -8.23 -16.42
C LYS A 138 -4.75 -7.48 -16.69
N LEU A 139 -5.22 -7.48 -17.94
CA LEU A 139 -6.52 -6.96 -18.32
C LEU A 139 -7.65 -7.84 -17.79
N GLY A 140 -8.75 -7.24 -17.36
CA GLY A 140 -9.94 -7.95 -16.90
C GLY A 140 -10.59 -7.35 -15.67
N THR A 141 -11.57 -8.08 -15.14
CA THR A 141 -12.23 -7.75 -13.87
C THR A 141 -11.98 -8.87 -12.90
N PHE A 142 -11.45 -8.51 -11.73
CA PHE A 142 -11.02 -9.43 -10.69
C PHE A 142 -11.71 -9.07 -9.37
N ASP A 143 -11.96 -10.06 -8.53
CA ASP A 143 -12.52 -9.83 -7.21
C ASP A 143 -11.43 -9.36 -6.24
N TYR A 144 -11.78 -8.44 -5.36
CA TYR A 144 -11.06 -8.21 -4.11
C TYR A 144 -11.98 -8.52 -2.94
N TYR A 145 -11.43 -9.10 -1.87
CA TYR A 145 -12.26 -9.65 -0.80
C TYR A 145 -11.54 -9.70 0.55
N CYS A 146 -12.33 -9.84 1.62
CA CYS A 146 -11.85 -10.15 2.96
C CYS A 146 -11.92 -11.65 3.22
N SER A 147 -10.80 -12.31 3.55
CA SER A 147 -10.79 -13.75 3.81
C SER A 147 -11.52 -14.14 5.11
N ILE A 148 -11.71 -13.18 6.03
CA ILE A 148 -12.42 -13.38 7.31
C ILE A 148 -13.93 -13.26 7.12
N HIS A 149 -14.38 -12.41 6.17
CA HIS A 149 -15.80 -12.13 5.90
C HIS A 149 -16.09 -12.32 4.41
N PRO A 150 -16.49 -13.53 3.96
CA PRO A 150 -16.61 -13.86 2.53
C PRO A 150 -17.60 -13.00 1.73
N ASP A 151 -18.60 -12.43 2.40
CA ASP A 151 -19.57 -11.52 1.77
C ASP A 151 -19.00 -10.11 1.53
N MET A 152 -17.89 -9.78 2.19
CA MET A 152 -17.19 -8.50 2.05
C MET A 152 -16.26 -8.56 0.84
N LYS A 153 -16.80 -8.24 -0.34
CA LYS A 153 -16.08 -8.27 -1.62
C LYS A 153 -16.51 -7.16 -2.56
N GLY A 154 -15.62 -6.79 -3.45
CA GLY A 154 -15.84 -5.85 -4.55
C GLY A 154 -15.04 -6.27 -5.77
N THR A 155 -14.96 -5.41 -6.79
CA THR A 155 -14.26 -5.71 -8.04
C THR A 155 -13.22 -4.66 -8.38
N ILE A 156 -12.12 -5.10 -8.99
CA ILE A 156 -11.13 -4.25 -9.64
C ILE A 156 -11.14 -4.55 -11.14
N THR A 157 -11.36 -3.53 -11.95
CA THR A 157 -11.33 -3.63 -13.41
C THR A 157 -10.09 -2.96 -13.95
N VAL A 158 -9.28 -3.72 -14.69
CA VAL A 158 -8.09 -3.25 -15.39
C VAL A 158 -8.44 -3.13 -16.86
N SER A 159 -8.31 -1.91 -17.40
CA SER A 159 -8.55 -1.59 -18.83
C SER A 159 -7.30 -0.94 -19.45
N GLU A 160 -7.27 -0.86 -20.78
CA GLU A 160 -6.24 -0.14 -21.53
C GLU A 160 -6.21 1.36 -21.19
#